data_ba6afd447f7f85be7e6c785786212004
#
_entry.id   ba6afd447f7f85be7e6c785786212004
#
_cell.length_a   1.000
_cell.length_b   1.000
_cell.length_c   1.000
_cell.angle_alpha   90.00
_cell.angle_beta   90.00
_cell.angle_gamma   90.00
#
_symmetry.space_group_name_H-M   'P 1'
#
loop_
_entity.id
_entity.type
_entity.pdbx_description
1 polymer ?
#
loop_
_entity_poly.entity_id
_entity_poly.type
_entity_poly.pdbx_seq_one_letter_code
_entity_poly.pdbx_strand_id
1 'polypeptide(L)'
;MIETYKIGTLTRTHGIGGELSMNFTDDVWDRADADYVFLEVDGIQVPFFLEGWRFRSDSVALLKFQDIDSSEDANEYVGADVYFPHSLTP
;
A
#
# COMPACT_ATOMS: atom_id res chain seq x y z
N MET A 1 -0.91 -4.21 21.00
CA MET A 1 -1.43 -4.50 19.65
C MET A 1 -1.70 -3.18 18.93
N ILE A 2 -1.25 -3.07 17.70
CA ILE A 2 -1.46 -1.85 16.90
C ILE A 2 -2.84 -1.94 16.26
N GLU A 3 -3.67 -0.92 16.50
CA GLU A 3 -4.93 -0.82 15.79
C GLU A 3 -4.67 -0.31 14.38
N THR A 4 -5.34 -0.92 13.40
CA THR A 4 -5.22 -0.55 12.01
C THR A 4 -6.58 -0.34 11.40
N TYR A 5 -6.63 0.39 10.29
CA TYR A 5 -7.86 0.52 9.52
C TYR A 5 -7.51 0.43 8.04
N LYS A 6 -8.45 -0.12 7.29
CA LYS A 6 -8.26 -0.36 5.87
C LYS A 6 -8.35 0.95 5.09
N ILE A 7 -7.36 1.19 4.22
CA ILE A 7 -7.35 2.38 3.36
C ILE A 7 -7.54 2.05 1.90
N GLY A 8 -7.27 0.82 1.48
CA GLY A 8 -7.40 0.46 0.08
C GLY A 8 -7.08 -0.98 -0.21
N THR A 9 -6.96 -1.29 -1.49
CA THR A 9 -6.66 -2.63 -1.97
C THR A 9 -5.68 -2.53 -3.13
N LEU A 10 -4.67 -3.39 -3.14
CA LEU A 10 -3.74 -3.49 -4.26
C LEU A 10 -4.43 -4.22 -5.40
N THR A 11 -4.53 -3.58 -6.56
CA THR A 11 -5.35 -4.10 -7.66
C THR A 11 -4.55 -4.71 -8.79
N ARG A 12 -3.34 -4.18 -9.04
CA ARG A 12 -2.48 -4.70 -10.11
C ARG A 12 -1.08 -4.12 -9.99
N THR A 13 -0.14 -4.74 -10.71
CA THR A 13 1.19 -4.18 -10.87
C THR A 13 1.15 -3.04 -11.89
N HIS A 14 2.12 -2.13 -11.77
CA HIS A 14 2.27 -0.99 -12.69
C HIS A 14 3.71 -0.95 -13.17
N GLY A 15 3.90 -1.16 -14.48
CA GLY A 15 5.24 -1.18 -15.07
C GLY A 15 6.03 -2.42 -14.65
N ILE A 16 7.33 -2.37 -14.84
CA ILE A 16 8.23 -3.52 -14.60
C ILE A 16 9.09 -3.36 -13.35
N GLY A 17 9.04 -2.20 -12.72
CA GLY A 17 9.93 -1.87 -11.59
C GLY A 17 9.41 -2.22 -10.21
N GLY A 18 8.25 -2.86 -10.11
CA GLY A 18 7.71 -3.29 -8.83
C GLY A 18 6.63 -2.41 -8.24
N GLU A 19 6.21 -1.37 -8.93
CA GLU A 19 5.11 -0.52 -8.45
C GLU A 19 3.78 -1.27 -8.47
N LEU A 20 2.93 -0.96 -7.47
CA LEU A 20 1.59 -1.54 -7.34
C LEU A 20 0.56 -0.43 -7.30
N SER A 21 -0.54 -0.63 -8.04
CA SER A 21 -1.69 0.27 -7.97
C SER A 21 -2.53 -0.08 -6.75
N MET A 22 -2.87 0.95 -5.96
CA MET A 22 -3.78 0.81 -4.84
C MET A 22 -5.01 1.66 -5.10
N ASN A 23 -6.20 1.03 -5.09
CA ASN A 23 -7.45 1.77 -5.05
C ASN A 23 -7.72 2.13 -3.59
N PHE A 24 -8.02 3.40 -3.34
CA PHE A 24 -8.30 3.85 -1.98
C PHE A 24 -9.58 4.71 -1.96
N THR A 25 -10.21 4.74 -0.80
CA THR A 25 -11.46 5.49 -0.62
C THR A 25 -11.35 6.56 0.46
N ASP A 26 -10.26 6.56 1.23
CA ASP A 26 -10.10 7.44 2.37
C ASP A 26 -8.95 8.41 2.11
N ASP A 27 -9.23 9.70 2.20
CA ASP A 27 -8.24 10.75 1.95
C ASP A 27 -7.25 10.95 3.10
N VAL A 28 -7.38 10.20 4.18
CA VAL A 28 -6.39 10.20 5.27
C VAL A 28 -5.00 9.87 4.73
N TRP A 29 -4.93 9.00 3.71
CA TRP A 29 -3.68 8.66 3.06
C TRP A 29 -2.89 9.89 2.61
N ASP A 30 -3.58 10.87 2.05
CA ASP A 30 -2.95 12.09 1.52
C ASP A 30 -2.35 12.97 2.61
N ARG A 31 -2.88 12.89 3.82
CA ARG A 31 -2.47 13.75 4.92
C ARG A 31 -1.49 13.10 5.88
N ALA A 32 -1.29 11.80 5.76
CA ALA A 32 -0.40 11.07 6.63
C ALA A 32 1.00 11.01 6.04
N ASP A 33 2.01 11.26 6.87
CA ASP A 33 3.40 11.09 6.48
C ASP A 33 3.80 9.65 6.77
N ALA A 34 3.45 8.77 5.84
CA ALA A 34 3.55 7.33 6.06
C ALA A 34 4.85 6.77 5.50
N ASP A 35 5.66 6.15 6.37
CA ASP A 35 6.83 5.41 5.96
C ASP A 35 6.51 3.95 5.62
N TYR A 36 5.40 3.45 6.13
CA TYR A 36 5.01 2.05 5.93
C TYR A 36 3.50 1.90 6.03
N VAL A 37 3.03 0.79 5.47
CA VAL A 37 1.64 0.34 5.59
C VAL A 37 1.65 -1.14 5.95
N PHE A 38 0.50 -1.65 6.38
CA PHE A 38 0.33 -3.09 6.57
C PHE A 38 -0.38 -3.67 5.35
N LEU A 39 0.13 -4.78 4.84
CA LEU A 39 -0.57 -5.59 3.84
C LEU A 39 -1.09 -6.84 4.51
N GLU A 40 -2.33 -7.21 4.21
CA GLU A 40 -2.87 -8.46 4.71
C GLU A 40 -2.43 -9.59 3.79
N VAL A 41 -1.57 -10.45 4.32
CA VAL A 41 -1.00 -11.60 3.61
C VAL A 41 -1.35 -12.84 4.40
N ASP A 42 -2.08 -13.76 3.79
CA ASP A 42 -2.51 -15.01 4.43
C ASP A 42 -3.23 -14.78 5.77
N GLY A 43 -4.05 -13.73 5.83
CA GLY A 43 -4.80 -13.40 7.04
C GLY A 43 -4.00 -12.67 8.10
N ILE A 44 -2.75 -12.31 7.83
CA ILE A 44 -1.85 -11.64 8.77
C ILE A 44 -1.50 -10.27 8.21
N GLN A 45 -1.55 -9.24 9.05
CA GLN A 45 -1.12 -7.90 8.67
C GLN A 45 0.39 -7.79 8.87
N VAL A 46 1.11 -7.57 7.77
CA VAL A 46 2.57 -7.51 7.74
C VAL A 46 3.00 -6.10 7.34
N PRO A 47 3.93 -5.46 8.08
CA PRO A 47 4.40 -4.13 7.70
C PRO A 47 5.29 -4.17 6.45
N PHE A 48 5.01 -3.28 5.51
CA PHE A 48 5.79 -3.10 4.29
C PHE A 48 6.22 -1.64 4.21
N PHE A 49 7.53 -1.41 4.15
CA PHE A 49 8.07 -0.07 4.09
C PHE A 49 8.02 0.47 2.67
N LEU A 50 7.65 1.75 2.54
CA LEU A 50 7.51 2.41 1.26
C LEU A 50 8.81 3.09 0.87
N GLU A 51 9.26 2.88 -0.37
CA GLU A 51 10.31 3.69 -0.98
C GLU A 51 9.74 5.01 -1.49
N GLY A 52 8.50 4.97 -1.96
CA GLY A 52 7.83 6.13 -2.46
C GLY A 52 6.42 5.80 -2.89
N TRP A 53 5.67 6.84 -3.18
CA TRP A 53 4.30 6.69 -3.68
C TRP A 53 3.89 7.98 -4.38
N ARG A 54 2.88 7.87 -5.24
CA ARG A 54 2.32 9.04 -5.94
C ARG A 54 0.87 8.77 -6.29
N PHE A 55 0.09 9.82 -6.39
CA PHE A 55 -1.28 9.69 -6.87
C PHE A 55 -1.28 9.58 -8.39
N ARG A 56 -2.08 8.66 -8.90
CA ARG A 56 -2.36 8.54 -10.32
C ARG A 56 -3.69 9.19 -10.66
N SER A 57 -4.63 9.16 -9.73
CA SER A 57 -5.95 9.77 -9.85
C SER A 57 -6.49 10.05 -8.45
N ASP A 58 -7.74 10.53 -8.38
CA ASP A 58 -8.39 10.81 -7.10
C ASP A 58 -8.62 9.56 -6.25
N SER A 59 -8.56 8.38 -6.85
CA SER A 59 -8.86 7.13 -6.17
C SER A 59 -7.78 6.07 -6.33
N VAL A 60 -6.68 6.37 -7.04
CA VAL A 60 -5.61 5.40 -7.30
C VAL A 60 -4.27 6.01 -6.94
N ALA A 61 -3.50 5.31 -6.13
CA ALA A 61 -2.11 5.64 -5.82
C ALA A 61 -1.19 4.54 -6.34
N LEU A 62 0.04 4.91 -6.72
CA LEU A 62 1.07 3.95 -7.08
C LEU A 62 2.06 3.86 -5.93
N LEU A 63 2.26 2.65 -5.42
CA LEU A 63 3.12 2.40 -4.26
C LEU A 63 4.35 1.61 -4.71
N LYS A 64 5.53 2.04 -4.24
CA LYS A 64 6.76 1.27 -4.41
C LYS A 64 7.26 0.87 -3.03
N PHE A 65 7.32 -0.43 -2.78
CA PHE A 65 7.81 -0.96 -1.51
C PHE A 65 9.28 -1.31 -1.59
N GLN A 66 9.96 -1.24 -0.45
CA GLN A 66 11.35 -1.68 -0.35
C GLN A 66 11.43 -3.18 -0.68
N ASP A 67 12.47 -3.56 -1.40
CA ASP A 67 12.78 -4.95 -1.77
C ASP A 67 11.80 -5.60 -2.74
N ILE A 68 10.83 -4.85 -3.27
CA ILE A 68 9.95 -5.33 -4.32
C ILE A 68 10.29 -4.56 -5.59
N ASP A 69 11.17 -5.13 -6.42
CA ASP A 69 11.82 -4.41 -7.50
C ASP A 69 11.45 -4.92 -8.90
N SER A 70 10.50 -5.84 -8.99
CA SER A 70 10.04 -6.36 -10.26
C SER A 70 8.53 -6.55 -10.24
N SER A 71 7.92 -6.57 -11.44
CA SER A 71 6.49 -6.85 -11.54
C SER A 71 6.16 -8.27 -11.09
N GLU A 72 7.08 -9.20 -11.26
CA GLU A 72 6.89 -10.57 -10.84
C GLU A 72 6.78 -10.65 -9.30
N ASP A 73 7.70 -9.99 -8.59
CA ASP A 73 7.65 -9.95 -7.13
C ASP A 73 6.42 -9.20 -6.63
N ALA A 74 6.09 -8.08 -7.28
CA ALA A 74 4.93 -7.28 -6.89
C ALA A 74 3.62 -8.05 -7.10
N ASN A 75 3.55 -8.89 -8.11
CA ASN A 75 2.33 -9.61 -8.44
C ASN A 75 1.86 -10.53 -7.31
N GLU A 76 2.75 -10.95 -6.44
CA GLU A 76 2.38 -11.79 -5.29
C GLU A 76 1.43 -11.07 -4.33
N TYR A 77 1.45 -9.73 -4.35
CA TYR A 77 0.66 -8.91 -3.42
C TYR A 77 -0.59 -8.31 -4.04
N VAL A 78 -0.86 -8.62 -5.31
CA VAL A 78 -2.08 -8.17 -5.97
C VAL A 78 -3.28 -8.81 -5.28
N GLY A 79 -4.27 -7.99 -4.93
CA GLY A 79 -5.44 -8.42 -4.19
C GLY A 79 -5.34 -8.21 -2.69
N ALA A 80 -4.16 -7.86 -2.18
CA ALA A 80 -3.99 -7.63 -0.75
C ALA A 80 -4.66 -6.34 -0.31
N ASP A 81 -5.32 -6.38 0.85
CA ASP A 81 -5.87 -5.20 1.48
C ASP A 81 -4.74 -4.42 2.17
N VAL A 82 -4.84 -3.09 2.13
CA VAL A 82 -3.84 -2.19 2.68
C VAL A 82 -4.42 -1.48 3.89
N TYR A 83 -3.65 -1.48 4.99
CA TYR A 83 -4.08 -0.89 6.25
C TYR A 83 -3.06 0.13 6.74
N PHE A 84 -3.57 1.17 7.37
CA PHE A 84 -2.75 2.16 8.06
C PHE A 84 -2.75 1.86 9.55
N PRO A 85 -1.59 2.04 10.22
CA PRO A 85 -1.59 2.07 11.68
C PRO A 85 -2.40 3.27 12.16
N HIS A 86 -3.27 3.06 13.14
CA HIS A 86 -4.14 4.11 13.66
C HIS A 86 -3.33 5.28 14.22
N SER A 87 -2.15 5.01 14.74
CA SER A 87 -1.28 6.02 15.31
C SER A 87 -0.71 7.00 14.28
N LEU A 88 -0.81 6.70 12.97
CA LEU A 88 -0.36 7.60 11.90
C LEU A 88 -1.45 8.56 11.42
N THR A 89 -2.68 8.43 11.92
CA THR A 89 -3.75 9.35 11.53
C THR A 89 -3.57 10.69 12.23
N PRO A 90 -3.75 11.81 11.52
CA PRO A 90 -3.69 13.12 12.16
C PRO A 90 -4.85 13.34 13.13
#